data_1565cfffa804d21d0d53ce7349021d4c
#
_entry.id   1565cfffa804d21d0d53ce7349021d4c
#
_cell.length_a   1.000
_cell.length_b   1.000
_cell.length_c   1.000
_cell.angle_alpha   90.00
_cell.angle_beta   90.00
_cell.angle_gamma   90.00
#
_symmetry.space_group_name_H-M   'P 1'
#
loop_
_entity.id
_entity.type
_entity.pdbx_description
1 polymer ?
#
loop_
_entity_poly.entity_id
_entity_poly.type
_entity_poly.pdbx_seq_one_letter_code
_entity_poly.pdbx_strand_id
1 'polypeptide(L)'
;MPKCLFRYQWVKLPRTHLPVGKGIMGYWAKLASRAAFRKGRAKYCGYTNDVMPGMWSGGVVGLKSILGVKRRTEALEIMDTLSRFGYIRYTLDEKTKKLEYIITDWVVKCSGAECMSGAVYATDGYGFICLPRNITQRLADRHYTFGESDAWLDLWCHTVWQETGNAFSCLAPAVQFGRLGAALTLETLGRRWGWEKTKVWRFFQKNGD
;
A
#
# COMPACT_ATOMS: atom_id res chain seq x y z
N MET A 1 3.64 22.16 23.53
CA MET A 1 3.93 21.41 22.30
C MET A 1 2.78 20.45 22.02
N PRO A 2 2.23 20.41 20.81
CA PRO A 2 1.16 19.47 20.48
C PRO A 2 1.66 18.03 20.68
N LYS A 3 0.84 17.18 21.32
CA LYS A 3 1.17 15.77 21.52
C LYS A 3 1.02 15.03 20.19
N CYS A 4 2.10 14.42 19.69
CA CYS A 4 2.02 13.50 18.58
C CYS A 4 1.51 12.14 19.05
N LEU A 5 0.40 11.69 18.47
CA LEU A 5 -0.19 10.39 18.80
C LEU A 5 0.33 9.30 17.87
N PHE A 6 1.42 8.66 18.25
CA PHE A 6 2.01 7.53 17.54
C PHE A 6 1.45 6.22 18.12
N ARG A 7 0.13 5.99 17.97
CA ARG A 7 -0.53 4.85 18.63
C ARG A 7 -0.52 3.55 17.84
N TYR A 8 -0.43 3.62 16.50
CA TYR A 8 -0.57 2.45 15.65
C TYR A 8 0.64 2.24 14.75
N GLN A 9 1.02 0.98 14.55
CA GLN A 9 2.08 0.59 13.60
C GLN A 9 1.62 0.64 12.13
N TRP A 10 0.42 1.13 11.90
CA TRP A 10 -0.20 1.25 10.59
C TRP A 10 -0.99 2.56 10.48
N VAL A 11 -1.27 2.95 9.25
CA VAL A 11 -2.10 4.12 8.92
C VAL A 11 -3.18 3.72 7.91
N LYS A 12 -4.35 4.35 7.98
CA LYS A 12 -5.43 4.13 7.02
C LYS A 12 -5.08 4.79 5.70
N LEU A 13 -5.07 4.01 4.63
CA LEU A 13 -5.00 4.50 3.25
C LEU A 13 -6.37 4.30 2.60
N PRO A 14 -7.12 5.36 2.31
CA PRO A 14 -8.41 5.25 1.64
C PRO A 14 -8.24 4.60 0.26
N ARG A 15 -9.13 3.69 -0.11
CA ARG A 15 -9.08 3.00 -1.41
C ARG A 15 -9.32 3.95 -2.59
N THR A 16 -9.95 5.09 -2.34
CA THR A 16 -10.15 6.17 -3.31
C THR A 16 -8.89 7.02 -3.57
N HIS A 17 -7.88 6.91 -2.70
CA HIS A 17 -6.66 7.74 -2.74
C HIS A 17 -5.41 6.87 -2.94
N LEU A 18 -5.47 5.94 -3.89
CA LEU A 18 -4.29 5.16 -4.24
C LEU A 18 -3.26 6.05 -4.96
N PRO A 19 -1.96 5.89 -4.69
CA PRO A 19 -0.95 6.74 -5.28
C PRO A 19 -0.90 6.57 -6.80
N VAL A 20 -0.71 7.68 -7.48
CA VAL A 20 -0.53 7.74 -8.94
C VAL A 20 0.96 7.93 -9.26
N GLY A 21 1.36 7.56 -10.47
CA GLY A 21 2.74 7.70 -10.92
C GLY A 21 3.52 6.38 -10.88
N LYS A 22 4.78 6.47 -11.25
CA LYS A 22 5.68 5.31 -11.28
C LYS A 22 6.14 4.95 -9.88
N GLY A 23 6.33 3.66 -9.66
CA GLY A 23 6.85 3.10 -8.42
C GLY A 23 6.20 1.76 -8.08
N ILE A 24 6.96 0.91 -7.43
CA ILE A 24 6.56 -0.46 -7.07
C ILE A 24 5.43 -0.45 -6.02
N MET A 25 5.44 0.56 -5.12
CA MET A 25 4.44 0.67 -4.06
C MET A 25 3.06 1.05 -4.59
N GLY A 26 2.98 1.74 -5.74
CA GLY A 26 1.70 1.96 -6.42
C GLY A 26 1.03 0.66 -6.85
N TYR A 27 1.80 -0.28 -7.38
CA TYR A 27 1.29 -1.62 -7.73
C TYR A 27 0.92 -2.43 -6.49
N TRP A 28 1.75 -2.38 -5.44
CA TRP A 28 1.40 -3.00 -4.17
C TRP A 28 0.08 -2.47 -3.62
N ALA A 29 -0.13 -1.16 -3.61
CA ALA A 29 -1.37 -0.55 -3.11
C ALA A 29 -2.60 -1.00 -3.93
N LYS A 30 -2.48 -1.11 -5.26
CA LYS A 30 -3.53 -1.66 -6.13
C LYS A 30 -3.85 -3.12 -5.78
N LEU A 31 -2.84 -3.97 -5.59
CA LEU A 31 -3.03 -5.36 -5.17
C LEU A 31 -3.66 -5.44 -3.78
N ALA A 32 -3.16 -4.66 -2.82
CA ALA A 32 -3.71 -4.61 -1.47
C ALA A 32 -5.18 -4.13 -1.45
N SER A 33 -5.54 -3.20 -2.34
CA SER A 33 -6.93 -2.72 -2.45
C SER A 33 -7.91 -3.79 -2.92
N ARG A 34 -7.42 -4.82 -3.60
CA ARG A 34 -8.23 -5.93 -4.13
C ARG A 34 -8.10 -7.22 -3.32
N ALA A 35 -7.18 -7.27 -2.38
CA ALA A 35 -7.04 -8.41 -1.49
C ALA A 35 -8.28 -8.56 -0.61
N ALA A 36 -8.62 -9.81 -0.29
CA ALA A 36 -9.75 -10.14 0.54
C ALA A 36 -9.61 -9.50 1.92
N PHE A 37 -10.67 -8.83 2.36
CA PHE A 37 -10.71 -8.18 3.66
C PHE A 37 -11.02 -9.20 4.79
N ARG A 38 -11.76 -10.25 4.45
CA ARG A 38 -12.22 -11.31 5.34
C ARG A 38 -11.98 -12.68 4.73
N LYS A 39 -12.01 -13.72 5.56
CA LYS A 39 -12.09 -15.09 5.06
C LYS A 39 -13.39 -15.26 4.26
N GLY A 40 -13.30 -15.93 3.12
CA GLY A 40 -14.46 -16.20 2.27
C GLY A 40 -14.08 -16.97 1.02
N ARG A 41 -14.84 -16.83 -0.05
CA ARG A 41 -14.69 -17.61 -1.27
C ARG A 41 -14.61 -16.74 -2.50
N ALA A 42 -13.69 -17.06 -3.40
CA ALA A 42 -13.52 -16.46 -4.70
C ALA A 42 -13.88 -17.45 -5.80
N LYS A 43 -14.61 -17.01 -6.83
CA LYS A 43 -14.92 -17.83 -8.01
C LYS A 43 -13.93 -17.55 -9.13
N TYR A 44 -13.39 -18.61 -9.73
CA TYR A 44 -12.55 -18.52 -10.90
C TYR A 44 -12.79 -19.71 -11.83
N CYS A 45 -13.16 -19.47 -13.08
CA CYS A 45 -13.46 -20.51 -14.10
C CYS A 45 -14.40 -21.62 -13.58
N GLY A 46 -15.46 -21.25 -12.86
CA GLY A 46 -16.42 -22.21 -12.29
C GLY A 46 -16.00 -22.85 -10.97
N TYR A 47 -14.75 -22.72 -10.57
CA TYR A 47 -14.27 -23.24 -9.30
C TYR A 47 -14.40 -22.19 -8.18
N THR A 48 -14.72 -22.68 -7.01
CA THR A 48 -14.78 -21.85 -5.78
C THR A 48 -13.53 -22.12 -4.95
N ASN A 49 -12.78 -21.07 -4.65
CA ASN A 49 -11.54 -21.14 -3.88
C ASN A 49 -11.72 -20.40 -2.56
N ASP A 50 -11.22 -20.96 -1.48
CA ASP A 50 -11.15 -20.25 -0.21
C ASP A 50 -10.09 -19.17 -0.29
N VAL A 51 -10.40 -18.00 0.25
CA VAL A 51 -9.46 -16.86 0.35
C VAL A 51 -9.40 -16.40 1.79
N MET A 52 -8.20 -16.09 2.24
CA MET A 52 -7.91 -15.57 3.56
C MET A 52 -7.73 -14.05 3.50
N PRO A 53 -7.80 -13.33 4.64
CA PRO A 53 -7.49 -11.90 4.67
C PRO A 53 -6.11 -11.61 4.07
N GLY A 54 -6.03 -10.62 3.20
CA GLY A 54 -4.82 -10.28 2.45
C GLY A 54 -4.58 -11.10 1.18
N MET A 55 -5.42 -12.09 0.90
CA MET A 55 -5.31 -12.96 -0.28
C MET A 55 -6.23 -12.51 -1.41
N TRP A 56 -5.79 -12.74 -2.63
CA TRP A 56 -6.61 -12.65 -3.84
C TRP A 56 -6.42 -13.90 -4.70
N SER A 57 -7.50 -14.38 -5.30
CA SER A 57 -7.49 -15.52 -6.20
C SER A 57 -8.27 -15.17 -7.46
N GLY A 58 -7.69 -15.43 -8.61
CA GLY A 58 -8.31 -15.16 -9.92
C GLY A 58 -7.42 -15.62 -11.06
N GLY A 59 -7.43 -14.88 -12.17
CA GLY A 59 -6.61 -15.18 -13.34
C GLY A 59 -5.74 -14.00 -13.76
N VAL A 60 -4.79 -14.27 -14.66
CA VAL A 60 -3.85 -13.25 -15.18
C VAL A 60 -4.59 -12.06 -15.82
N VAL A 61 -5.78 -12.29 -16.41
CA VAL A 61 -6.59 -11.19 -16.99
C VAL A 61 -7.05 -10.24 -15.89
N GLY A 62 -7.57 -10.76 -14.78
CA GLY A 62 -7.96 -9.96 -13.62
C GLY A 62 -6.76 -9.24 -13.00
N LEU A 63 -5.61 -9.90 -12.90
CA LEU A 63 -4.38 -9.28 -12.42
C LEU A 63 -3.97 -8.07 -13.27
N LYS A 64 -3.98 -8.20 -14.61
CA LYS A 64 -3.68 -7.10 -15.52
C LYS A 64 -4.61 -5.90 -15.30
N SER A 65 -5.90 -6.18 -15.12
CA SER A 65 -6.90 -5.13 -14.82
C SER A 65 -6.59 -4.42 -13.50
N ILE A 66 -6.25 -5.17 -12.44
CA ILE A 66 -5.89 -4.59 -11.14
C ILE A 66 -4.67 -3.69 -11.26
N LEU A 67 -3.62 -4.18 -11.92
CA LEU A 67 -2.38 -3.42 -12.09
C LEU A 67 -2.52 -2.25 -13.09
N GLY A 68 -3.50 -2.31 -13.99
CA GLY A 68 -3.67 -1.33 -15.07
C GLY A 68 -2.64 -1.50 -16.19
N VAL A 69 -2.18 -2.74 -16.44
CA VAL A 69 -1.20 -3.05 -17.48
C VAL A 69 -1.81 -3.87 -18.60
N LYS A 70 -1.25 -3.72 -19.81
CA LYS A 70 -1.78 -4.39 -21.01
C LYS A 70 -1.17 -5.78 -21.25
N ARG A 71 0.13 -5.94 -20.94
CA ARG A 71 0.89 -7.16 -21.25
C ARG A 71 0.95 -8.11 -20.05
N ARG A 72 0.86 -9.42 -20.34
CA ARG A 72 1.02 -10.48 -19.32
C ARG A 72 2.43 -10.46 -18.72
N THR A 73 3.45 -10.32 -19.55
CA THR A 73 4.85 -10.28 -19.13
C THR A 73 5.08 -9.15 -18.13
N GLU A 74 4.63 -7.94 -18.44
CA GLU A 74 4.71 -6.79 -17.54
C GLU A 74 4.02 -7.05 -16.19
N ALA A 75 2.82 -7.66 -16.21
CA ALA A 75 2.13 -7.99 -14.98
C ALA A 75 2.92 -8.98 -14.10
N LEU A 76 3.52 -9.99 -14.71
CA LEU A 76 4.32 -10.99 -13.99
C LEU A 76 5.65 -10.41 -13.49
N GLU A 77 6.32 -9.58 -14.27
CA GLU A 77 7.53 -8.85 -13.84
C GLU A 77 7.28 -7.98 -12.60
N ILE A 78 6.11 -7.32 -12.54
CA ILE A 78 5.69 -6.57 -11.37
C ILE A 78 5.50 -7.51 -10.17
N MET A 79 4.83 -8.65 -10.35
CA MET A 79 4.63 -9.65 -9.29
C MET A 79 5.94 -10.21 -8.79
N ASP A 80 6.87 -10.56 -9.69
CA ASP A 80 8.21 -11.05 -9.35
C ASP A 80 9.00 -9.99 -8.56
N THR A 81 8.92 -8.75 -8.98
CA THR A 81 9.59 -7.65 -8.31
C THR A 81 9.04 -7.46 -6.89
N LEU A 82 7.72 -7.42 -6.73
CA LEU A 82 7.08 -7.31 -5.42
C LEU A 82 7.39 -8.50 -4.52
N SER A 83 7.42 -9.71 -5.08
CA SER A 83 7.78 -10.93 -4.34
C SER A 83 9.24 -10.93 -3.89
N ARG A 84 10.17 -10.54 -4.76
CA ARG A 84 11.59 -10.41 -4.45
C ARG A 84 11.87 -9.38 -3.35
N PHE A 85 11.10 -8.31 -3.30
CA PHE A 85 11.15 -7.34 -2.19
C PHE A 85 10.42 -7.81 -0.93
N GLY A 86 9.72 -8.96 -0.98
CA GLY A 86 9.03 -9.54 0.16
C GLY A 86 7.72 -8.85 0.53
N TYR A 87 7.08 -8.13 -0.40
CA TYR A 87 5.79 -7.48 -0.18
C TYR A 87 4.60 -8.40 -0.40
N ILE A 88 4.78 -9.39 -1.27
CA ILE A 88 3.78 -10.41 -1.58
C ILE A 88 4.43 -11.79 -1.70
N ARG A 89 3.61 -12.81 -1.65
CA ARG A 89 3.91 -14.14 -2.20
C ARG A 89 2.83 -14.46 -3.22
N TYR A 90 3.17 -15.09 -4.33
CA TYR A 90 2.19 -15.46 -5.33
C TYR A 90 2.51 -16.82 -5.96
N THR A 91 1.49 -17.45 -6.51
CA THR A 91 1.55 -18.68 -7.27
C THR A 91 0.80 -18.52 -8.58
N LEU A 92 1.32 -19.10 -9.64
CA LEU A 92 0.67 -19.17 -10.96
C LEU A 92 0.63 -20.62 -11.40
N ASP A 93 -0.56 -21.15 -11.61
CA ASP A 93 -0.76 -22.43 -12.27
C ASP A 93 -0.78 -22.21 -13.79
N GLU A 94 0.24 -22.69 -14.46
CA GLU A 94 0.39 -22.52 -15.91
C GLU A 94 -0.66 -23.30 -16.73
N LYS A 95 -1.27 -24.35 -16.17
CA LYS A 95 -2.33 -25.12 -16.84
C LYS A 95 -3.66 -24.39 -16.82
N THR A 96 -4.09 -24.02 -15.64
CA THR A 96 -5.39 -23.35 -15.42
C THR A 96 -5.32 -21.82 -15.57
N LYS A 97 -4.10 -21.27 -15.65
CA LYS A 97 -3.85 -19.80 -15.60
C LYS A 97 -4.40 -19.12 -14.34
N LYS A 98 -4.67 -19.93 -13.31
CA LYS A 98 -5.06 -19.44 -11.99
C LYS A 98 -3.85 -18.78 -11.33
N LEU A 99 -4.07 -17.60 -10.79
CA LEU A 99 -3.08 -16.85 -10.05
C LEU A 99 -3.64 -16.49 -8.69
N GLU A 100 -2.86 -16.72 -7.67
CA GLU A 100 -3.18 -16.35 -6.30
C GLU A 100 -2.02 -15.55 -5.72
N TYR A 101 -2.34 -14.52 -4.96
CA TYR A 101 -1.32 -13.82 -4.17
C TYR A 101 -1.81 -13.54 -2.76
N ILE A 102 -0.86 -13.34 -1.87
CA ILE A 102 -1.08 -12.90 -0.49
C ILE A 102 -0.15 -11.74 -0.17
N ILE A 103 -0.70 -10.70 0.45
CA ILE A 103 0.05 -9.56 0.96
C ILE A 103 0.78 -9.99 2.24
N THR A 104 2.09 -9.84 2.27
CA THR A 104 2.92 -10.37 3.37
C THR A 104 2.66 -9.67 4.71
N ASP A 105 2.49 -8.35 4.68
CA ASP A 105 2.29 -7.52 5.88
C ASP A 105 0.81 -7.12 6.07
N TRP A 106 -0.11 -8.02 5.72
CA TRP A 106 -1.52 -7.73 5.91
C TRP A 106 -1.88 -7.56 7.38
N VAL A 107 -2.51 -6.43 7.72
CA VAL A 107 -2.89 -6.12 9.10
C VAL A 107 -4.22 -6.76 9.43
N VAL A 108 -4.17 -7.97 9.95
CA VAL A 108 -5.34 -8.82 10.24
C VAL A 108 -6.31 -8.17 11.23
N LYS A 109 -5.80 -7.51 12.28
CA LYS A 109 -6.62 -6.87 13.32
C LYS A 109 -7.60 -5.83 12.80
N CYS A 110 -7.28 -5.19 11.67
CA CYS A 110 -8.14 -4.20 11.05
C CYS A 110 -9.00 -4.77 9.92
N SER A 111 -8.80 -6.01 9.54
CA SER A 111 -9.51 -6.65 8.44
C SER A 111 -10.85 -7.29 8.86
N GLY A 112 -11.18 -7.30 10.15
CA GLY A 112 -12.38 -8.00 10.63
C GLY A 112 -12.33 -9.49 10.35
N ALA A 113 -11.17 -10.12 10.53
CA ALA A 113 -10.93 -11.54 10.22
C ALA A 113 -11.91 -12.50 10.90
N GLU A 114 -12.52 -12.09 12.00
CA GLU A 114 -13.50 -12.86 12.76
C GLU A 114 -14.92 -12.76 12.17
N CYS A 115 -15.16 -11.87 11.22
CA CYS A 115 -16.48 -11.69 10.64
C CYS A 115 -16.75 -12.73 9.56
N MET A 116 -17.65 -13.65 9.83
CA MET A 116 -18.00 -14.81 9.00
C MET A 116 -18.97 -14.52 7.86
N SER A 117 -19.38 -13.31 7.60
CA SER A 117 -20.37 -13.00 6.57
C SER A 117 -19.79 -12.91 5.15
N GLY A 118 -20.38 -13.62 4.29
CA GLY A 118 -20.23 -14.02 2.91
C GLY A 118 -19.48 -13.20 1.87
N ALA A 119 -19.59 -11.91 1.74
CA ALA A 119 -18.95 -11.19 0.64
C ALA A 119 -17.54 -10.75 1.01
N VAL A 120 -16.56 -11.19 0.21
CA VAL A 120 -15.14 -11.11 0.53
C VAL A 120 -14.43 -9.99 -0.18
N TYR A 121 -15.01 -9.46 -1.23
CA TYR A 121 -14.35 -8.46 -2.05
C TYR A 121 -14.52 -7.06 -1.49
N ALA A 122 -13.42 -6.32 -1.53
CA ALA A 122 -13.52 -4.89 -1.46
C ALA A 122 -14.26 -4.40 -2.69
N THR A 123 -15.41 -3.80 -2.48
CA THR A 123 -16.08 -3.04 -3.53
C THR A 123 -15.22 -1.85 -3.92
N ASP A 124 -15.18 -1.53 -5.20
CA ASP A 124 -14.41 -0.41 -5.70
C ASP A 124 -14.78 0.89 -4.96
N GLY A 125 -13.76 1.56 -4.45
CA GLY A 125 -13.90 2.88 -3.87
C GLY A 125 -14.37 2.96 -2.41
N TYR A 126 -14.68 1.86 -1.74
CA TYR A 126 -15.12 1.89 -0.34
C TYR A 126 -14.04 1.38 0.63
N GLY A 127 -13.98 2.02 1.80
CA GLY A 127 -13.11 1.62 2.89
C GLY A 127 -11.65 2.05 2.72
N PHE A 128 -10.78 1.39 3.46
CA PHE A 128 -9.36 1.72 3.53
C PHE A 128 -8.51 0.44 3.57
N ILE A 129 -7.23 0.62 3.31
CA ILE A 129 -6.19 -0.38 3.52
C ILE A 129 -5.44 0.02 4.79
N CYS A 130 -5.13 -0.95 5.64
CA CYS A 130 -4.19 -0.75 6.74
C CYS A 130 -2.78 -0.83 6.19
N LEU A 131 -2.16 0.34 6.00
CA LEU A 131 -0.81 0.47 5.47
C LEU A 131 0.20 0.38 6.62
N PRO A 132 1.08 -0.65 6.68
CA PRO A 132 2.11 -0.72 7.70
C PRO A 132 3.07 0.47 7.57
N ARG A 133 3.37 1.15 8.68
CA ARG A 133 4.20 2.37 8.66
C ARG A 133 5.63 2.16 8.18
N ASN A 134 6.12 0.94 8.31
CA ASN A 134 7.48 0.59 7.89
C ASN A 134 7.54 -0.02 6.49
N ILE A 135 6.44 0.00 5.73
CA ILE A 135 6.37 -0.73 4.47
C ILE A 135 7.38 -0.22 3.42
N THR A 136 7.63 1.08 3.38
CA THR A 136 8.60 1.68 2.47
C THR A 136 10.05 1.53 2.95
N GLN A 137 10.25 1.09 4.19
CA GLN A 137 11.59 0.92 4.76
C GLN A 137 12.42 -0.11 4.00
N ARG A 138 11.80 -1.19 3.50
CA ARG A 138 12.50 -2.20 2.68
C ARG A 138 13.10 -1.63 1.40
N LEU A 139 12.45 -0.63 0.81
CA LEU A 139 12.99 0.06 -0.37
C LEU A 139 14.18 0.94 0.02
N ALA A 140 14.03 1.71 1.10
CA ALA A 140 15.08 2.59 1.61
C ALA A 140 16.32 1.80 2.04
N ASP A 141 16.16 0.68 2.75
CA ASP A 141 17.27 -0.16 3.23
C ASP A 141 18.06 -0.81 2.07
N ARG A 142 17.40 -1.02 0.94
CA ARG A 142 18.05 -1.55 -0.28
C ARG A 142 18.54 -0.48 -1.23
N HIS A 143 18.55 0.78 -0.81
CA HIS A 143 18.92 1.92 -1.66
C HIS A 143 18.17 1.96 -3.00
N TYR A 144 16.93 1.48 -2.99
CA TYR A 144 16.09 1.52 -4.19
C TYR A 144 15.70 2.96 -4.51
N THR A 145 15.89 3.38 -5.76
CA THR A 145 15.43 4.70 -6.19
C THR A 145 13.92 4.73 -6.28
N PHE A 146 13.28 5.49 -5.41
CA PHE A 146 11.82 5.60 -5.32
C PHE A 146 11.22 6.17 -6.61
N GLY A 147 10.07 5.62 -7.00
CA GLY A 147 9.18 6.30 -7.93
C GLY A 147 8.30 7.32 -7.20
N GLU A 148 7.47 8.06 -7.95
CA GLU A 148 6.56 9.05 -7.35
C GLU A 148 5.55 8.39 -6.40
N SER A 149 5.01 7.23 -6.77
CA SER A 149 4.08 6.49 -5.90
C SER A 149 4.74 5.95 -4.63
N ASP A 150 6.03 5.62 -4.69
CA ASP A 150 6.78 5.17 -3.53
C ASP A 150 6.99 6.31 -2.54
N ALA A 151 7.38 7.48 -3.04
CA ALA A 151 7.58 8.69 -2.25
C ALA A 151 6.27 9.15 -1.60
N TRP A 152 5.17 9.13 -2.35
CA TRP A 152 3.85 9.48 -1.84
C TRP A 152 3.42 8.55 -0.69
N LEU A 153 3.58 7.23 -0.86
CA LEU A 153 3.27 6.26 0.19
C LEU A 153 4.22 6.37 1.38
N ASP A 154 5.47 6.71 1.16
CA ASP A 154 6.42 6.96 2.24
C ASP A 154 5.99 8.14 3.12
N LEU A 155 5.56 9.24 2.53
CA LEU A 155 4.98 10.36 3.27
C LEU A 155 3.73 9.92 4.04
N TRP A 156 2.84 9.16 3.39
CA TRP A 156 1.63 8.67 4.03
C TRP A 156 1.92 7.77 5.23
N CYS A 157 2.93 6.91 5.16
CA CYS A 157 3.38 6.08 6.28
C CYS A 157 3.86 6.90 7.48
N HIS A 158 4.37 8.10 7.25
CA HIS A 158 4.86 9.01 8.28
C HIS A 158 3.82 10.04 8.73
N THR A 159 2.60 9.96 8.25
CA THR A 159 1.51 10.80 8.74
C THR A 159 1.17 10.45 10.17
N VAL A 160 1.14 11.45 11.04
CA VAL A 160 0.73 11.39 12.44
C VAL A 160 -0.43 12.33 12.68
N TRP A 161 -1.17 12.09 13.75
CA TRP A 161 -2.23 12.98 14.19
C TRP A 161 -1.73 13.82 15.36
N GLN A 162 -1.93 15.13 15.29
CA GLN A 162 -1.55 16.08 16.35
C GLN A 162 -2.80 16.66 16.98
N GLU A 163 -2.76 16.89 18.30
CA GLU A 163 -3.79 17.66 18.98
C GLU A 163 -3.68 19.12 18.56
N THR A 164 -4.77 19.69 18.10
CA THR A 164 -4.83 21.07 17.57
C THR A 164 -4.99 22.14 18.63
N GLY A 165 -5.01 21.77 19.91
CA GLY A 165 -5.13 22.73 21.02
C GLY A 165 -6.51 23.41 21.17
N ASN A 166 -7.46 23.09 20.32
CA ASN A 166 -8.85 23.56 20.41
C ASN A 166 -9.66 22.72 21.41
N ALA A 167 -10.61 23.34 22.09
CA ALA A 167 -11.45 22.71 23.12
C ALA A 167 -12.24 21.46 22.63
N PHE A 168 -12.38 21.29 21.35
CA PHE A 168 -12.94 20.10 20.71
C PHE A 168 -11.80 19.32 20.07
N SER A 169 -11.09 18.50 20.80
CA SER A 169 -10.01 17.56 20.45
C SER A 169 -9.95 17.14 18.97
N CYS A 170 -9.82 18.07 18.06
CA CYS A 170 -9.60 17.74 16.66
C CYS A 170 -8.14 17.37 16.47
N LEU A 171 -7.90 16.18 15.93
CA LEU A 171 -6.57 15.76 15.52
C LEU A 171 -6.33 16.24 14.09
N ALA A 172 -5.27 17.00 13.87
CA ALA A 172 -4.84 17.39 12.53
C ALA A 172 -3.77 16.43 12.01
N PRO A 173 -3.78 16.07 10.72
CA PRO A 173 -2.71 15.30 10.13
C PRO A 173 -1.42 16.13 10.04
N ALA A 174 -0.30 15.48 10.32
CA ALA A 174 1.03 16.05 10.11
C ALA A 174 1.99 14.94 9.66
N VAL A 175 3.05 15.31 8.97
CA VAL A 175 4.08 14.35 8.55
C VAL A 175 5.27 14.44 9.51
N GLN A 176 5.64 13.31 10.10
CA GLN A 176 6.73 13.20 11.06
C GLN A 176 7.70 12.10 10.66
N PHE A 177 8.99 12.44 10.58
CA PHE A 177 10.08 11.50 10.41
C PHE A 177 10.94 11.48 11.68
N GLY A 178 11.24 10.26 12.18
CA GLY A 178 12.01 10.05 13.38
C GLY A 178 11.22 10.26 14.69
N ARG A 179 11.88 9.99 15.83
CA ARG A 179 11.25 9.98 17.17
C ARG A 179 10.83 11.35 17.68
N LEU A 180 11.48 12.40 17.24
CA LEU A 180 11.31 13.77 17.76
C LEU A 180 10.78 14.76 16.73
N GLY A 181 10.17 14.26 15.63
CA GLY A 181 9.68 15.13 14.57
C GLY A 181 10.81 15.92 13.92
N ALA A 182 11.87 15.25 13.53
CA ALA A 182 12.97 15.88 12.81
C ALA A 182 12.40 16.65 11.61
N ALA A 183 12.84 17.90 11.45
CA ALA A 183 12.42 18.73 10.33
C ALA A 183 12.70 17.99 9.01
N LEU A 184 11.67 17.82 8.20
CA LEU A 184 11.81 17.27 6.87
C LEU A 184 12.54 18.27 5.99
N THR A 185 13.76 17.96 5.64
CA THR A 185 14.48 18.73 4.62
C THR A 185 14.39 18.02 3.28
N LEU A 186 14.44 18.81 2.20
CA LEU A 186 14.52 18.27 0.84
C LEU A 186 15.73 17.34 0.66
N GLU A 187 16.81 17.61 1.38
CA GLU A 187 18.02 16.80 1.36
C GLU A 187 17.80 15.45 2.06
N THR A 188 17.16 15.42 3.22
CA THR A 188 16.83 14.19 3.95
C THR A 188 15.95 13.27 3.11
N LEU A 189 14.92 13.83 2.49
CA LEU A 189 14.02 13.09 1.61
C LEU A 189 14.74 12.63 0.33
N GLY A 190 15.57 13.50 -0.27
CA GLY A 190 16.36 13.13 -1.43
C GLY A 190 17.27 11.95 -1.18
N ARG A 191 17.97 11.93 -0.05
CA ARG A 191 18.82 10.81 0.38
C ARG A 191 18.01 9.53 0.57
N ARG A 192 16.85 9.63 1.23
CA ARG A 192 15.96 8.47 1.49
C ARG A 192 15.36 7.90 0.20
N TRP A 193 14.95 8.75 -0.73
CA TRP A 193 14.29 8.33 -1.97
C TRP A 193 15.25 8.09 -3.15
N GLY A 194 16.53 8.38 -2.97
CA GLY A 194 17.51 8.32 -4.04
C GLY A 194 17.27 9.40 -5.10
N TRP A 195 16.81 10.59 -4.68
CA TRP A 195 16.48 11.71 -5.56
C TRP A 195 17.36 12.92 -5.30
N GLU A 196 17.63 13.67 -6.37
CA GLU A 196 18.18 15.01 -6.27
C GLU A 196 17.20 15.96 -5.58
N LYS A 197 17.73 16.93 -4.82
CA LYS A 197 16.95 17.93 -4.08
C LYS A 197 15.91 18.65 -4.97
N THR A 198 16.27 18.99 -6.21
CA THR A 198 15.38 19.61 -7.17
C THR A 198 14.20 18.73 -7.54
N LYS A 199 14.42 17.41 -7.65
CA LYS A 199 13.33 16.45 -7.94
C LYS A 199 12.36 16.36 -6.77
N VAL A 200 12.86 16.35 -5.52
CA VAL A 200 12.02 16.37 -4.31
C VAL A 200 11.17 17.64 -4.29
N TRP A 201 11.78 18.81 -4.56
CA TRP A 201 11.06 20.07 -4.61
C TRP A 201 9.93 20.07 -5.65
N ARG A 202 10.20 19.62 -6.87
CA ARG A 202 9.21 19.51 -7.94
C ARG A 202 8.07 18.56 -7.58
N PHE A 203 8.38 17.48 -6.89
CA PHE A 203 7.37 16.54 -6.41
C PHE A 203 6.37 17.21 -5.45
N PHE A 204 6.84 18.02 -4.51
CA PHE A 204 5.97 18.78 -3.62
C PHE A 204 5.19 19.88 -4.35
N GLN A 205 5.80 20.57 -5.31
CA GLN A 205 5.07 21.55 -6.12
C GLN A 205 3.91 20.92 -6.92
N LYS A 206 4.08 19.69 -7.37
CA LYS A 206 3.06 18.97 -8.15
C LYS A 206 1.94 18.39 -7.28
N ASN A 207 2.21 18.06 -6.02
CA ASN A 207 1.31 17.33 -5.13
C ASN A 207 0.96 18.11 -3.85
N GLY A 208 1.25 19.39 -3.79
CA GLY A 208 1.18 20.23 -2.60
C GLY A 208 -0.07 21.09 -2.47
N ASP A 209 -1.18 20.77 -3.15
CA ASP A 209 -2.50 21.40 -2.97
C ASP A 209 -3.38 20.59 -2.03
#